data_8c6e039c88733cdff3306368eeafda6d
#
_entry.id   8c6e039c88733cdff3306368eeafda6d
#
_cell.length_a   1.000
_cell.length_b   1.000
_cell.length_c   1.000
_cell.angle_alpha   90.00
_cell.angle_beta   90.00
_cell.angle_gamma   90.00
#
_symmetry.space_group_name_H-M   'P 1'
#
loop_
_entity.id
_entity.type
_entity.pdbx_description
1 polymer ?
#
loop_
_entity_poly.entity_id
_entity_poly.type
_entity_poly.pdbx_seq_one_letter_code
_entity_poly.pdbx_strand_id
1 'polypeptide(L)'
;PVLASGTVRNTAGVLVMNLKEFRESRIEEKFIDLITKYDFDLLDPDQAYLNYLCRDKICIIPCSWNKEPIIGEDNCEKKIVHYALYKKPWQYDDVLYGDLFWQYAEKSSFYEQICRAKNSFGEVEMAAHEATAREILVHAIQIADSDYTFAKKLVHN
;
A
#
# COMPACT_ATOMS: atom_id res chain seq x y z
N PRO A 1 0.12 -3.62 -13.19
CA PRO A 1 0.85 -4.77 -13.71
C PRO A 1 -0.02 -5.99 -13.66
N VAL A 2 -0.38 -6.52 -14.85
CA VAL A 2 -1.25 -7.68 -14.98
C VAL A 2 -0.37 -8.91 -14.80
N LEU A 3 -0.38 -9.50 -13.61
CA LEU A 3 -0.03 -10.91 -13.49
C LEU A 3 -1.18 -11.72 -14.08
N ALA A 4 -0.89 -12.85 -14.69
CA ALA A 4 -1.88 -13.69 -15.35
C ALA A 4 -3.12 -13.92 -14.49
N SER A 5 -4.29 -14.00 -15.14
CA SER A 5 -5.58 -14.24 -14.50
C SER A 5 -5.51 -15.46 -13.59
N GLY A 6 -5.77 -15.28 -12.30
CA GLY A 6 -5.76 -16.33 -11.29
C GLY A 6 -4.70 -16.18 -10.19
N THR A 7 -3.76 -15.24 -10.30
CA THR A 7 -2.77 -15.02 -9.23
C THR A 7 -3.36 -14.14 -8.12
N VAL A 8 -3.47 -14.71 -6.94
CA VAL A 8 -3.85 -13.98 -5.73
C VAL A 8 -2.78 -12.91 -5.45
N ARG A 9 -3.21 -11.66 -5.28
CA ARG A 9 -2.33 -10.55 -4.90
C ARG A 9 -2.63 -10.14 -3.48
N ASN A 10 -1.58 -9.88 -2.73
CA ASN A 10 -1.68 -9.30 -1.41
C ASN A 10 -1.30 -7.81 -1.48
N THR A 11 -1.94 -6.99 -0.66
CA THR A 11 -1.49 -5.62 -0.40
C THR A 11 -0.57 -5.62 0.81
N ALA A 12 0.49 -4.83 0.78
CA ALA A 12 1.44 -4.73 1.90
C ALA A 12 0.89 -3.94 3.11
N GLY A 13 -0.33 -3.40 3.01
CA GLY A 13 -0.93 -2.56 4.05
C GLY A 13 -1.20 -3.29 5.37
N VAL A 14 -1.66 -4.54 5.31
CA VAL A 14 -1.84 -5.39 6.51
C VAL A 14 -1.36 -6.81 6.20
N LEU A 15 -0.32 -7.24 6.89
CA LEU A 15 0.32 -8.53 6.69
C LEU A 15 0.37 -9.34 7.99
N VAL A 16 0.01 -10.61 7.90
CA VAL A 16 0.32 -11.60 8.93
C VAL A 16 1.41 -12.52 8.38
N MET A 17 2.60 -12.43 8.96
CA MET A 17 3.78 -13.11 8.46
C MET A 17 4.18 -14.29 9.37
N ASN A 18 4.38 -15.46 8.77
CA ASN A 18 5.03 -16.58 9.45
C ASN A 18 6.56 -16.35 9.48
N LEU A 19 7.04 -15.66 10.52
CA LEU A 19 8.45 -15.28 10.64
C LEU A 19 9.41 -16.47 10.72
N LYS A 20 8.94 -17.64 11.18
CA LYS A 20 9.75 -18.87 11.16
C LYS A 20 10.00 -19.29 9.71
N GLU A 21 8.94 -19.41 8.91
CA GLU A 21 9.02 -19.77 7.50
C GLU A 21 9.85 -18.75 6.70
N PHE A 22 9.70 -17.44 7.02
CA PHE A 22 10.50 -16.39 6.38
C PHE A 22 12.00 -16.60 6.59
N ARG A 23 12.43 -16.93 7.82
CA ARG A 23 13.83 -17.21 8.13
C ARG A 23 14.31 -18.50 7.45
N GLU A 24 13.54 -19.59 7.57
CA GLU A 24 13.89 -20.89 6.98
C GLU A 24 13.97 -20.84 5.45
N SER A 25 13.11 -20.05 4.82
CA SER A 25 13.10 -19.84 3.35
C SER A 25 14.09 -18.77 2.89
N ARG A 26 14.79 -18.08 3.78
CA ARG A 26 15.72 -16.97 3.49
C ARG A 26 15.08 -15.89 2.63
N ILE A 27 13.85 -15.50 2.98
CA ILE A 27 13.08 -14.50 2.20
C ILE A 27 13.80 -13.16 2.12
N GLU A 28 14.43 -12.71 3.20
CA GLU A 28 15.19 -11.46 3.24
C GLU A 28 16.30 -11.44 2.18
N GLU A 29 17.11 -12.48 2.11
CA GLU A 29 18.21 -12.57 1.13
C GLU A 29 17.65 -12.56 -0.31
N LYS A 30 16.61 -13.34 -0.58
CA LYS A 30 15.94 -13.36 -1.89
C LYS A 30 15.34 -12.01 -2.27
N PHE A 31 14.82 -11.29 -1.29
CA PHE A 31 14.27 -9.95 -1.49
C PHE A 31 15.39 -8.97 -1.87
N ILE A 32 16.51 -9.01 -1.16
CA ILE A 32 17.71 -8.19 -1.47
C ILE A 32 18.26 -8.51 -2.86
N ASP A 33 18.34 -9.80 -3.22
CA ASP A 33 18.76 -10.22 -4.56
C ASP A 33 17.85 -9.63 -5.67
N LEU A 34 16.54 -9.65 -5.44
CA LEU A 34 15.59 -9.04 -6.38
C LEU A 34 15.75 -7.52 -6.48
N ILE A 35 15.92 -6.83 -5.36
CA ILE A 35 16.17 -5.39 -5.35
C ILE A 35 17.44 -5.07 -6.14
N THR A 36 18.54 -5.78 -5.84
CA THR A 36 19.83 -5.58 -6.50
C THR A 36 19.74 -5.84 -8.00
N LYS A 37 18.95 -6.84 -8.41
CA LYS A 37 18.79 -7.21 -9.81
C LYS A 37 17.89 -6.25 -10.61
N TYR A 38 16.88 -5.67 -9.96
CA TYR A 38 15.81 -4.92 -10.64
C TYR A 38 15.66 -3.46 -10.19
N ASP A 39 16.58 -2.96 -9.36
CA ASP A 39 16.75 -1.56 -8.92
C ASP A 39 15.51 -0.90 -8.32
N PHE A 40 14.59 -1.65 -7.71
CA PHE A 40 13.33 -1.12 -7.19
C PHE A 40 12.49 -0.33 -8.21
N ASP A 41 12.68 -0.53 -9.49
CA ASP A 41 11.98 0.18 -10.56
C ASP A 41 10.49 -0.24 -10.67
N LEU A 42 9.74 -0.02 -9.57
CA LEU A 42 8.33 -0.38 -9.42
C LEU A 42 7.61 0.65 -8.55
N LEU A 43 6.30 0.82 -8.78
CA LEU A 43 5.45 1.71 -7.97
C LEU A 43 5.31 1.25 -6.51
N ASP A 44 5.19 -0.06 -6.31
CA ASP A 44 5.04 -0.70 -5.00
C ASP A 44 6.07 -1.83 -4.88
N PRO A 45 7.37 -1.49 -4.73
CA PRO A 45 8.44 -2.48 -4.82
C PRO A 45 8.37 -3.56 -3.74
N ASP A 46 8.07 -3.20 -2.50
CA ASP A 46 7.92 -4.13 -1.38
C ASP A 46 6.77 -5.12 -1.64
N GLN A 47 5.62 -4.62 -2.03
CA GLN A 47 4.44 -5.42 -2.34
C GLN A 47 4.68 -6.34 -3.54
N ALA A 48 5.28 -5.83 -4.62
CA ALA A 48 5.50 -6.60 -5.83
C ALA A 48 6.48 -7.75 -5.60
N TYR A 49 7.59 -7.51 -4.89
CA TYR A 49 8.59 -8.54 -4.58
C TYR A 49 8.07 -9.58 -3.60
N LEU A 50 7.35 -9.17 -2.55
CA LEU A 50 6.72 -10.12 -1.62
C LEU A 50 5.68 -10.98 -2.31
N ASN A 51 4.84 -10.40 -3.17
CA ASN A 51 3.86 -11.16 -3.96
C ASN A 51 4.55 -12.18 -4.88
N TYR A 52 5.70 -11.84 -5.44
CA TYR A 52 6.46 -12.79 -6.27
C TYR A 52 7.09 -13.91 -5.44
N LEU A 53 7.76 -13.57 -4.35
CA LEU A 53 8.47 -14.53 -3.50
C LEU A 53 7.53 -15.48 -2.75
N CYS A 54 6.34 -15.01 -2.41
CA CYS A 54 5.37 -15.74 -1.60
C CYS A 54 4.15 -16.23 -2.39
N ARG A 55 4.10 -16.08 -3.71
CA ARG A 55 2.93 -16.32 -4.57
C ARG A 55 2.17 -17.60 -4.28
N ASP A 56 2.88 -18.68 -3.96
CA ASP A 56 2.31 -20.01 -3.72
C ASP A 56 1.93 -20.24 -2.24
N LYS A 57 2.20 -19.28 -1.37
CA LYS A 57 2.05 -19.35 0.09
C LYS A 57 1.17 -18.20 0.65
N ILE A 58 0.49 -17.46 -0.21
CA ILE A 58 -0.37 -16.33 0.19
C ILE A 58 -1.75 -16.88 0.59
N CYS A 59 -2.18 -16.49 1.80
CA CYS A 59 -3.54 -16.71 2.26
C CYS A 59 -4.24 -15.35 2.43
N ILE A 60 -5.37 -15.15 1.76
CA ILE A 60 -6.13 -13.91 1.88
C ILE A 60 -6.98 -13.94 3.15
N ILE A 61 -6.77 -12.94 3.99
CA ILE A 61 -7.61 -12.69 5.17
C ILE A 61 -8.85 -11.87 4.78
N PRO A 62 -9.96 -11.93 5.55
CA PRO A 62 -11.16 -11.15 5.26
C PRO A 62 -10.89 -9.65 5.14
N CYS A 63 -11.63 -8.98 4.25
CA CYS A 63 -11.53 -7.53 4.00
C CYS A 63 -11.66 -6.67 5.25
N SER A 64 -12.34 -7.18 6.29
CA SER A 64 -12.50 -6.50 7.58
C SER A 64 -11.16 -6.14 8.27
N TRP A 65 -10.08 -6.85 7.96
CA TRP A 65 -8.74 -6.63 8.51
C TRP A 65 -7.90 -5.60 7.74
N ASN A 66 -8.38 -5.16 6.59
CA ASN A 66 -7.72 -4.13 5.77
C ASN A 66 -8.77 -3.33 5.00
N LYS A 67 -9.72 -2.72 5.72
CA LYS A 67 -10.78 -1.94 5.08
C LYS A 67 -10.26 -0.58 4.65
N GLU A 68 -10.16 -0.37 3.35
CA GLU A 68 -9.85 0.93 2.79
C GLU A 68 -11.09 1.83 2.75
N PRO A 69 -10.94 3.16 2.94
CA PRO A 69 -12.04 4.11 2.93
C PRO A 69 -12.43 4.49 1.49
N ILE A 70 -12.90 3.51 0.71
CA ILE A 70 -13.31 3.68 -0.68
C ILE A 70 -14.84 3.69 -0.76
N ILE A 71 -15.40 4.71 -1.41
CA ILE A 71 -16.85 4.86 -1.58
C ILE A 71 -17.34 3.79 -2.55
N GLY A 72 -18.43 3.09 -2.17
CA GLY A 72 -19.06 2.07 -3.01
C GLY A 72 -18.46 0.67 -2.89
N GLU A 73 -17.42 0.51 -2.11
CA GLU A 73 -16.93 -0.81 -1.74
C GLU A 73 -17.72 -1.45 -0.58
N ASP A 74 -17.65 -2.77 -0.54
CA ASP A 74 -18.38 -3.67 0.31
C ASP A 74 -18.51 -3.24 1.78
N ASN A 75 -19.70 -3.43 2.34
CA ASN A 75 -20.04 -3.13 3.74
C ASN A 75 -19.52 -4.20 4.72
N CYS A 76 -18.24 -4.59 4.62
CA CYS A 76 -17.67 -5.51 5.57
C CYS A 76 -17.46 -4.83 6.94
N GLU A 77 -17.51 -5.64 7.99
CA GLU A 77 -17.12 -5.20 9.34
C GLU A 77 -15.72 -4.56 9.29
N LYS A 78 -15.51 -3.46 10.03
CA LYS A 78 -14.24 -2.75 10.09
C LYS A 78 -13.46 -3.14 11.34
N LYS A 79 -12.51 -4.07 11.24
CA LYS A 79 -11.58 -4.42 12.32
C LYS A 79 -10.33 -3.54 12.29
N ILE A 80 -9.82 -3.30 11.08
CA ILE A 80 -8.74 -2.33 10.83
C ILE A 80 -9.18 -1.48 9.65
N VAL A 81 -9.16 -0.14 9.82
CA VAL A 81 -9.31 0.82 8.73
C VAL A 81 -7.92 1.27 8.29
N HIS A 82 -7.61 1.05 7.03
CA HIS A 82 -6.33 1.40 6.43
C HIS A 82 -6.51 2.62 5.52
N TYR A 83 -6.12 3.78 6.02
CA TYR A 83 -6.11 5.02 5.23
C TYR A 83 -4.91 5.02 4.29
N ALA A 84 -5.02 4.26 3.20
CA ALA A 84 -3.98 4.17 2.17
C ALA A 84 -3.86 5.48 1.37
N LEU A 85 -2.74 5.65 0.69
CA LEU A 85 -2.45 6.78 -0.21
C LEU A 85 -2.58 8.16 0.45
N TYR A 86 -3.18 9.15 -0.24
CA TYR A 86 -3.10 10.57 0.10
C TYR A 86 -4.20 11.08 1.03
N LYS A 87 -5.44 10.57 0.94
CA LYS A 87 -6.54 11.05 1.78
C LYS A 87 -6.45 10.52 3.21
N LYS A 88 -5.84 11.30 4.07
CA LYS A 88 -5.67 10.98 5.50
C LYS A 88 -6.61 11.82 6.37
N PRO A 89 -7.22 11.26 7.43
CA PRO A 89 -8.14 12.00 8.31
C PRO A 89 -7.51 13.20 9.00
N TRP A 90 -6.19 13.19 9.18
CA TRP A 90 -5.43 14.32 9.76
C TRP A 90 -4.97 15.34 8.72
N GLN A 91 -5.49 15.27 7.52
CA GLN A 91 -5.21 16.20 6.41
C GLN A 91 -6.52 16.70 5.78
N TYR A 92 -7.48 15.83 5.55
CA TYR A 92 -8.74 16.11 4.86
C TYR A 92 -9.94 15.90 5.78
N ASP A 93 -10.99 16.69 5.61
CA ASP A 93 -12.24 16.59 6.39
C ASP A 93 -13.18 15.51 5.85
N ASP A 94 -13.15 15.26 4.54
CA ASP A 94 -14.09 14.40 3.81
C ASP A 94 -13.58 12.94 3.67
N VAL A 95 -12.86 12.42 4.67
CA VAL A 95 -12.35 11.06 4.63
C VAL A 95 -13.36 10.09 5.21
N LEU A 96 -13.75 9.10 4.40
CA LEU A 96 -14.65 8.04 4.85
C LEU A 96 -14.05 7.30 6.06
N TYR A 97 -14.83 7.11 7.12
CA TYR A 97 -14.41 6.58 8.43
C TYR A 97 -13.40 7.46 9.19
N GLY A 98 -13.25 8.74 8.82
CA GLY A 98 -12.37 9.66 9.53
C GLY A 98 -12.72 9.82 11.00
N ASP A 99 -14.00 9.71 11.37
CA ASP A 99 -14.49 9.70 12.75
C ASP A 99 -13.84 8.60 13.60
N LEU A 100 -13.63 7.42 13.04
CA LEU A 100 -12.96 6.33 13.74
C LEU A 100 -11.50 6.68 14.07
N PHE A 101 -10.79 7.32 13.14
CA PHE A 101 -9.44 7.80 13.40
C PHE A 101 -9.42 8.78 14.59
N TRP A 102 -10.31 9.78 14.57
CA TRP A 102 -10.35 10.83 15.60
C TRP A 102 -10.70 10.28 16.98
N GLN A 103 -11.60 9.28 17.08
CA GLN A 103 -11.90 8.59 18.34
C GLN A 103 -10.67 7.96 19.01
N TYR A 104 -9.70 7.47 18.21
CA TYR A 104 -8.44 6.94 18.71
C TYR A 104 -7.40 8.03 18.93
N ALA A 105 -7.33 9.02 18.03
CA ALA A 105 -6.41 10.14 18.14
C ALA A 105 -6.60 10.91 19.44
N GLU A 106 -7.85 11.19 19.86
CA GLU A 106 -8.21 11.86 21.11
C GLU A 106 -7.67 11.16 22.36
N LYS A 107 -7.47 9.86 22.30
CA LYS A 107 -6.91 9.06 23.41
C LYS A 107 -5.39 8.96 23.37
N SER A 108 -4.77 9.47 22.32
CA SER A 108 -3.33 9.42 22.10
C SER A 108 -2.63 10.59 22.76
N SER A 109 -1.43 10.36 23.29
CA SER A 109 -0.53 11.43 23.74
C SER A 109 -0.07 12.38 22.62
N PHE A 110 -0.33 12.03 21.36
CA PHE A 110 0.00 12.82 20.17
C PHE A 110 -1.17 13.68 19.66
N TYR A 111 -2.33 13.68 20.34
CA TYR A 111 -3.53 14.36 19.87
C TYR A 111 -3.31 15.81 19.44
N GLU A 112 -2.66 16.61 20.31
CA GLU A 112 -2.37 18.01 20.00
C GLU A 112 -1.44 18.18 18.78
N GLN A 113 -0.48 17.27 18.61
CA GLN A 113 0.42 17.30 17.45
C GLN A 113 -0.34 16.97 16.15
N ILE A 114 -1.25 16.00 16.22
CA ILE A 114 -2.12 15.62 15.09
C ILE A 114 -3.03 16.79 14.71
N CYS A 115 -3.63 17.47 15.70
CA CYS A 115 -4.45 18.66 15.47
C CYS A 115 -3.64 19.82 14.85
N ARG A 116 -2.42 20.05 15.32
CA ARG A 116 -1.53 21.06 14.72
C ARG A 116 -1.18 20.71 13.27
N ALA A 117 -0.86 19.44 12.98
CA ALA A 117 -0.58 18.98 11.63
C ALA A 117 -1.78 19.19 10.71
N LYS A 118 -3.01 18.89 11.18
CA LYS A 118 -4.24 19.14 10.43
C LYS A 118 -4.43 20.63 10.14
N ASN A 119 -4.26 21.49 11.13
CA ASN A 119 -4.45 22.93 10.99
C ASN A 119 -3.39 23.59 10.09
N SER A 120 -2.22 23.00 9.94
CA SER A 120 -1.16 23.47 9.06
C SER A 120 -1.27 22.94 7.63
N PHE A 121 -2.14 21.97 7.39
CA PHE A 121 -2.37 21.39 6.06
C PHE A 121 -3.36 22.25 5.29
N GLY A 122 -2.88 23.00 4.32
CA GLY A 122 -3.65 23.97 3.55
C GLY A 122 -3.64 23.70 2.05
N GLU A 123 -4.05 24.72 1.29
CA GLU A 123 -4.17 24.64 -0.17
C GLU A 123 -2.85 24.31 -0.87
N VAL A 124 -1.74 24.78 -0.33
CA VAL A 124 -0.40 24.54 -0.89
C VAL A 124 -0.04 23.06 -0.78
N GLU A 125 -0.24 22.47 0.40
CA GLU A 125 0.00 21.04 0.64
C GLU A 125 -0.95 20.16 -0.17
N MET A 126 -2.23 20.56 -0.28
CA MET A 126 -3.22 19.85 -1.12
C MET A 126 -2.79 19.86 -2.59
N ALA A 127 -2.38 21.02 -3.12
CA ALA A 127 -1.90 21.12 -4.50
C ALA A 127 -0.64 20.29 -4.75
N ALA A 128 0.28 20.24 -3.77
CA ALA A 128 1.46 19.37 -3.84
C ALA A 128 1.10 17.88 -3.87
N HIS A 129 0.14 17.45 -3.02
CA HIS A 129 -0.38 16.08 -3.04
C HIS A 129 -1.01 15.71 -4.39
N GLU A 130 -1.81 16.61 -4.97
CA GLU A 130 -2.41 16.37 -6.29
C GLU A 130 -1.37 16.30 -7.40
N ALA A 131 -0.32 17.12 -7.33
CA ALA A 131 0.79 17.07 -8.29
C ALA A 131 1.51 15.72 -8.20
N THR A 132 1.88 15.30 -7.00
CA THR A 132 2.53 14.01 -6.77
C THR A 132 1.65 12.83 -7.22
N ALA A 133 0.33 12.89 -6.96
CA ALA A 133 -0.61 11.84 -7.42
C ALA A 133 -0.65 11.74 -8.95
N ARG A 134 -0.59 12.88 -9.65
CA ARG A 134 -0.49 12.93 -11.12
C ARG A 134 0.83 12.35 -11.63
N GLU A 135 1.94 12.70 -11.01
CA GLU A 135 3.26 12.16 -11.36
C GLU A 135 3.31 10.64 -11.20
N ILE A 136 2.79 10.11 -10.10
CA ILE A 136 2.69 8.66 -9.88
C ILE A 136 1.82 8.00 -10.94
N LEU A 137 0.69 8.60 -11.31
CA LEU A 137 -0.17 8.07 -12.37
C LEU A 137 0.53 8.03 -13.72
N VAL A 138 1.24 9.11 -14.09
CA VAL A 138 2.03 9.16 -15.33
C VAL A 138 3.12 8.09 -15.32
N HIS A 139 3.84 7.96 -14.21
CA HIS A 139 4.86 6.93 -14.04
C HIS A 139 4.27 5.51 -14.12
N ALA A 140 3.10 5.29 -13.53
CA ALA A 140 2.38 4.01 -13.61
C ALA A 140 2.05 3.63 -15.06
N ILE A 141 1.59 4.60 -15.86
CA ILE A 141 1.29 4.39 -17.29
C ILE A 141 2.58 4.06 -18.05
N GLN A 142 3.65 4.81 -17.81
CA GLN A 142 4.95 4.57 -18.45
C GLN A 142 5.51 3.19 -18.15
N ILE A 143 5.43 2.73 -16.89
CA ILE A 143 5.82 1.38 -16.50
C ILE A 143 4.93 0.34 -17.20
N ALA A 144 3.61 0.54 -17.23
CA ALA A 144 2.68 -0.39 -17.86
C ALA A 144 2.94 -0.57 -19.35
N ASP A 145 3.29 0.50 -20.04
CA ASP A 145 3.59 0.50 -21.49
C ASP A 145 5.02 0.03 -21.79
N SER A 146 5.93 0.04 -20.81
CA SER A 146 7.32 -0.36 -21.02
C SER A 146 7.47 -1.88 -21.18
N ASP A 147 8.48 -2.30 -21.95
CA ASP A 147 8.87 -3.71 -22.05
C ASP A 147 9.66 -4.19 -20.82
N TYR A 148 9.97 -3.31 -19.89
CA TYR A 148 10.80 -3.54 -18.71
C TYR A 148 10.01 -3.71 -17.41
N THR A 149 8.72 -4.07 -17.47
CA THR A 149 7.98 -4.37 -16.22
C THR A 149 8.58 -5.60 -15.52
N PHE A 150 8.54 -5.60 -14.20
CA PHE A 150 8.99 -6.74 -13.38
C PHE A 150 8.37 -8.06 -13.86
N ALA A 151 7.08 -8.06 -14.18
CA ALA A 151 6.39 -9.23 -14.70
C ALA A 151 6.97 -9.71 -16.05
N LYS A 152 7.25 -8.79 -16.98
CA LYS A 152 7.83 -9.13 -18.29
C LYS A 152 9.29 -9.62 -18.13
N LYS A 153 10.08 -8.97 -17.26
CA LYS A 153 11.46 -9.41 -16.96
C LYS A 153 11.53 -10.82 -16.36
N LEU A 154 10.54 -11.24 -15.57
CA LEU A 154 10.50 -12.57 -14.96
C LEU A 154 10.09 -13.68 -15.92
N VAL A 155 9.30 -13.37 -16.95
CA VAL A 155 8.84 -14.36 -17.95
C VAL A 155 9.96 -14.71 -18.94
N HIS A 156 10.96 -13.84 -19.11
CA HIS A 156 12.05 -13.99 -20.07
C HIS A 156 13.38 -14.49 -19.46
N ASN A 157 13.38 -14.86 -18.17
CA ASN A 157 14.50 -15.52 -17.46
C ASN A 157 14.07 -16.88 -16.90
#